data_9899232de83a78654e3f9834ea8803b9
#
_entry.id   9899232de83a78654e3f9834ea8803b9
#
_cell.length_a   1.000
_cell.length_b   1.000
_cell.length_c   1.000
_cell.angle_alpha   90.00
_cell.angle_beta   90.00
_cell.angle_gamma   90.00
#
_symmetry.space_group_name_H-M   'P 1'
#
loop_
_entity.id
_entity.type
_entity.pdbx_description
1 polymer ?
#
loop_
_entity_poly.entity_id
_entity_poly.type
_entity_poly.pdbx_seq_one_letter_code
_entity_poly.pdbx_strand_id
1 'polypeptide(L)'
;MKIREHQSYKYASEVCNGEIIAPKYVIIQCKEFLKIADGKSEKYCINEDTVDLIDNILKLLVMARGLKAQQTIYEAFAGFQFFLIIAVLCTVYKDNKNHRRYETAILEICRKNGKTFLVAVIFIILFFIEPKFSKFYSVAPDGSLSREVQTAIREIIQSSSALDGKFKIRRDDILCLLNQNDYFPLNFSASRLDGKLPNAFVADEVGALTSNYPLEAMRSGQLMILNKLGCIISTKYPTINNPFEDEVAYAKKVLDGIIQDDSVFSLLYEPDEPKNWMSDDKVIMQGNPPVSYTHLTLPTNSLV
;
A
#
# COMPACT_ATOMS: atom_id res chain seq x y z
N MET A 1 14.74 14.43 -8.87
CA MET A 1 15.46 13.22 -9.39
C MET A 1 14.66 12.69 -10.57
N LYS A 2 15.29 12.20 -11.63
CA LYS A 2 14.51 11.62 -12.75
C LYS A 2 13.94 10.27 -12.30
N ILE A 3 12.65 10.02 -12.55
CA ILE A 3 11.97 8.78 -12.14
C ILE A 3 12.71 7.51 -12.57
N ARG A 4 13.44 7.54 -13.68
CA ARG A 4 14.23 6.39 -14.18
C ARG A 4 15.40 5.98 -13.28
N GLU A 5 15.84 6.85 -12.39
CA GLU A 5 16.92 6.60 -11.43
C GLU A 5 16.36 6.17 -10.06
N HIS A 6 15.04 6.24 -9.89
CA HIS A 6 14.37 5.94 -8.63
C HIS A 6 14.20 4.44 -8.38
N GLN A 7 14.21 4.01 -7.12
CA GLN A 7 14.06 2.60 -6.70
C GLN A 7 12.78 1.93 -7.22
N SER A 8 11.67 2.69 -7.37
CA SER A 8 10.43 2.17 -7.94
C SER A 8 10.57 1.77 -9.41
N TYR A 9 11.29 2.58 -10.20
CA TYR A 9 11.56 2.27 -11.60
C TYR A 9 12.52 1.10 -11.73
N LYS A 10 13.57 1.06 -10.90
CA LYS A 10 14.52 -0.04 -10.85
C LYS A 10 13.81 -1.36 -10.54
N TYR A 11 12.99 -1.40 -9.50
CA TYR A 11 12.19 -2.58 -9.15
C TYR A 11 11.31 -3.04 -10.32
N ALA A 12 10.55 -2.12 -10.92
CA ALA A 12 9.68 -2.47 -12.04
C ALA A 12 10.46 -3.00 -13.26
N SER A 13 11.66 -2.47 -13.53
CA SER A 13 12.56 -2.94 -14.59
C SER A 13 13.10 -4.33 -14.29
N GLU A 14 13.59 -4.57 -13.08
CA GLU A 14 14.13 -5.87 -12.64
C GLU A 14 13.06 -6.98 -12.70
N VAL A 15 11.81 -6.66 -12.32
CA VAL A 15 10.65 -7.56 -12.48
C VAL A 15 10.38 -7.85 -13.96
N CYS A 16 10.34 -6.83 -14.81
CA CYS A 16 10.04 -7.00 -16.23
C CYS A 16 11.14 -7.73 -17.01
N ASN A 17 12.39 -7.61 -16.58
CA ASN A 17 13.55 -8.30 -17.17
C ASN A 17 13.76 -9.72 -16.61
N GLY A 18 12.98 -10.13 -15.60
CA GLY A 18 13.08 -11.44 -14.98
C GLY A 18 14.23 -11.59 -13.96
N GLU A 19 14.87 -10.48 -13.57
CA GLU A 19 15.89 -10.46 -12.50
C GLU A 19 15.26 -10.68 -11.13
N ILE A 20 14.01 -10.18 -10.95
CA ILE A 20 13.16 -10.48 -9.80
C ILE A 20 12.03 -11.40 -10.25
N ILE A 21 11.91 -12.55 -9.58
CA ILE A 21 10.83 -13.50 -9.81
C ILE A 21 9.55 -12.93 -9.23
N ALA A 22 8.57 -12.67 -10.09
CA ALA A 22 7.28 -12.12 -9.72
C ALA A 22 6.15 -12.82 -10.49
N PRO A 23 4.91 -12.87 -9.95
CA PRO A 23 3.78 -13.46 -10.65
C PRO A 23 3.29 -12.57 -11.81
N LYS A 24 2.54 -13.19 -12.74
CA LYS A 24 2.01 -12.57 -13.96
C LYS A 24 1.43 -11.17 -13.75
N TYR A 25 0.58 -11.00 -12.75
CA TYR A 25 -0.15 -9.75 -12.54
C TYR A 25 0.74 -8.63 -12.00
N VAL A 26 1.77 -8.94 -11.20
CA VAL A 26 2.79 -7.96 -10.80
C VAL A 26 3.60 -7.50 -12.00
N ILE A 27 3.97 -8.42 -12.90
CA ILE A 27 4.70 -8.08 -14.14
C ILE A 27 3.85 -7.15 -15.03
N ILE A 28 2.55 -7.40 -15.16
CA ILE A 28 1.65 -6.54 -15.96
C ILE A 28 1.60 -5.13 -15.34
N GLN A 29 1.44 -5.02 -14.03
CA GLN A 29 1.39 -3.73 -13.34
C GLN A 29 2.72 -2.97 -13.45
N CYS A 30 3.86 -3.66 -13.38
CA CYS A 30 5.18 -3.06 -13.60
C CYS A 30 5.35 -2.53 -15.02
N LYS A 31 4.89 -3.27 -16.05
CA LYS A 31 4.93 -2.83 -17.45
C LYS A 31 4.12 -1.55 -17.67
N GLU A 32 2.93 -1.47 -17.08
CA GLU A 32 2.09 -0.27 -17.19
C GLU A 32 2.77 0.94 -16.52
N PHE A 33 3.37 0.77 -15.34
CA PHE A 33 4.13 1.82 -14.68
C PHE A 33 5.32 2.29 -15.52
N LEU A 34 6.13 1.39 -16.07
CA LEU A 34 7.26 1.74 -16.92
C LEU A 34 6.82 2.49 -18.18
N LYS A 35 5.69 2.09 -18.80
CA LYS A 35 5.10 2.82 -19.92
C LYS A 35 4.79 4.27 -19.57
N ILE A 36 4.25 4.51 -18.37
CA ILE A 36 3.93 5.87 -17.90
C ILE A 36 5.22 6.65 -17.57
N ALA A 37 6.14 6.02 -16.82
CA ALA A 37 7.41 6.62 -16.42
C ALA A 37 8.30 6.98 -17.62
N ASP A 38 8.20 6.21 -18.71
CA ASP A 38 8.88 6.48 -19.98
C ASP A 38 8.20 7.57 -20.83
N GLY A 39 7.07 8.11 -20.38
CA GLY A 39 6.32 9.13 -21.12
C GLY A 39 5.48 8.59 -22.28
N LYS A 40 5.33 7.26 -22.41
CA LYS A 40 4.60 6.60 -23.50
C LYS A 40 3.07 6.54 -23.27
N SER A 41 2.58 6.91 -22.09
CA SER A 41 1.15 7.05 -21.84
C SER A 41 0.64 8.37 -22.39
N GLU A 42 -0.54 8.38 -23.01
CA GLU A 42 -1.18 9.61 -23.50
C GLU A 42 -1.81 10.41 -22.36
N LYS A 43 -2.43 9.74 -21.41
CA LYS A 43 -3.25 10.32 -20.34
C LYS A 43 -2.46 10.64 -19.07
N TYR A 44 -1.45 9.82 -18.73
CA TYR A 44 -0.82 9.81 -17.40
C TYR A 44 0.66 10.14 -17.45
N CYS A 45 1.15 10.71 -16.35
CA CYS A 45 2.59 10.91 -16.10
C CYS A 45 2.90 10.67 -14.63
N ILE A 46 4.19 10.59 -14.31
CA ILE A 46 4.66 10.60 -12.91
C ILE A 46 4.91 12.06 -12.50
N ASN A 47 4.35 12.45 -11.36
CA ASN A 47 4.64 13.75 -10.75
C ASN A 47 5.96 13.66 -9.98
N GLU A 48 7.06 14.07 -10.61
CA GLU A 48 8.40 13.97 -10.02
C GLU A 48 8.57 14.87 -8.79
N ASP A 49 7.84 15.99 -8.70
CA ASP A 49 7.88 16.87 -7.51
C ASP A 49 7.30 16.12 -6.28
N THR A 50 6.22 15.35 -6.48
CA THR A 50 5.65 14.52 -5.42
C THR A 50 6.56 13.35 -5.07
N VAL A 51 7.27 12.75 -6.04
CA VAL A 51 8.28 11.72 -5.79
C VAL A 51 9.38 12.28 -4.89
N ASP A 52 9.95 13.42 -5.23
CA ASP A 52 11.01 14.08 -4.45
C ASP A 52 10.52 14.44 -3.03
N LEU A 53 9.28 14.89 -2.89
CA LEU A 53 8.68 15.16 -1.59
C LEU A 53 8.55 13.88 -0.74
N ILE A 54 8.05 12.79 -1.31
CA ILE A 54 7.93 11.49 -0.63
C ILE A 54 9.30 10.97 -0.21
N ASP A 55 10.29 11.01 -1.08
CA ASP A 55 11.67 10.61 -0.78
C ASP A 55 12.25 11.40 0.39
N ASN A 56 12.01 12.72 0.41
CA ASN A 56 12.47 13.57 1.51
C ASN A 56 11.76 13.22 2.83
N ILE A 57 10.46 12.93 2.78
CA ILE A 57 9.73 12.43 3.96
C ILE A 57 10.34 11.11 4.43
N LEU A 58 10.53 10.13 3.56
CA LEU A 58 11.08 8.82 3.93
C LEU A 58 12.51 8.89 4.50
N LYS A 59 13.33 9.88 4.07
CA LYS A 59 14.67 10.15 4.62
C LYS A 59 14.63 10.77 6.01
N LEU A 60 13.53 11.42 6.39
CA LEU A 60 13.33 12.00 7.73
C LEU A 60 12.70 11.01 8.72
N LEU A 61 12.06 9.97 8.21
CA LEU A 61 11.43 8.94 9.05
C LEU A 61 12.43 7.84 9.42
N VAL A 62 12.33 7.36 10.65
CA VAL A 62 13.23 6.35 11.21
C VAL A 62 12.48 5.07 11.54
N MET A 63 13.10 3.93 11.22
CA MET A 63 12.59 2.61 11.60
C MET A 63 12.61 2.44 13.12
N ALA A 64 11.43 2.28 13.71
CA ALA A 64 11.31 2.11 15.15
C ALA A 64 11.77 0.73 15.65
N ARG A 65 11.55 -0.31 14.86
CA ARG A 65 11.76 -1.72 15.24
C ARG A 65 12.38 -2.56 14.13
N GLY A 66 12.85 -3.74 14.49
CA GLY A 66 13.34 -4.76 13.57
C GLY A 66 14.83 -4.67 13.29
N LEU A 67 15.32 -5.49 12.35
CA LEU A 67 16.74 -5.60 12.01
C LEU A 67 17.37 -4.30 11.48
N LYS A 68 16.53 -3.40 10.95
CA LYS A 68 16.94 -2.10 10.41
C LYS A 68 16.52 -0.93 11.34
N ALA A 69 16.27 -1.21 12.62
CA ALA A 69 15.97 -0.16 13.61
C ALA A 69 17.06 0.93 13.57
N GLN A 70 16.64 2.19 13.73
CA GLN A 70 17.47 3.39 13.67
C GLN A 70 17.97 3.79 12.26
N GLN A 71 17.77 2.99 11.21
CA GLN A 71 17.97 3.43 9.83
C GLN A 71 16.79 4.30 9.37
N THR A 72 17.02 5.14 8.37
CA THR A 72 15.92 5.86 7.74
C THR A 72 14.98 4.87 7.04
N ILE A 73 13.69 5.21 6.94
CA ILE A 73 12.75 4.36 6.20
C ILE A 73 13.14 4.27 4.72
N TYR A 74 13.73 5.34 4.18
CA TYR A 74 14.27 5.34 2.81
C TYR A 74 15.33 4.24 2.58
N GLU A 75 16.26 4.06 3.51
CA GLU A 75 17.30 3.02 3.44
C GLU A 75 16.74 1.61 3.75
N ALA A 76 15.70 1.57 4.56
CA ALA A 76 15.11 0.31 5.03
C ALA A 76 14.15 -0.32 4.02
N PHE A 77 13.51 0.47 3.17
CA PHE A 77 12.48 0.02 2.23
C PHE A 77 13.01 -0.97 1.20
N ALA A 78 12.15 -1.91 0.85
CA ALA A 78 12.34 -2.80 -0.29
C ALA A 78 11.80 -2.17 -1.58
N GLY A 79 12.27 -2.60 -2.73
CA GLY A 79 11.89 -2.07 -4.03
C GLY A 79 10.39 -2.08 -4.29
N PHE A 80 9.69 -3.17 -3.88
CA PHE A 80 8.23 -3.26 -4.07
C PHE A 80 7.44 -2.23 -3.23
N GLN A 81 7.97 -1.84 -2.05
CA GLN A 81 7.35 -0.83 -1.19
C GLN A 81 7.46 0.56 -1.82
N PHE A 82 8.64 0.92 -2.33
CA PHE A 82 8.79 2.11 -3.16
C PHE A 82 7.88 2.08 -4.38
N PHE A 83 7.83 0.94 -5.07
CA PHE A 83 7.01 0.78 -6.27
C PHE A 83 5.53 1.05 -5.98
N LEU A 84 4.97 0.43 -4.93
CA LEU A 84 3.58 0.63 -4.54
C LEU A 84 3.30 2.11 -4.23
N ILE A 85 4.11 2.72 -3.35
CA ILE A 85 3.88 4.10 -2.90
C ILE A 85 3.99 5.08 -4.07
N ILE A 86 5.05 4.99 -4.87
CA ILE A 86 5.28 5.92 -5.97
C ILE A 86 4.26 5.72 -7.10
N ALA A 87 3.95 4.47 -7.46
CA ALA A 87 2.93 4.21 -8.48
C ALA A 87 1.57 4.76 -8.06
N VAL A 88 1.13 4.50 -6.83
CA VAL A 88 -0.20 4.91 -6.34
C VAL A 88 -0.30 6.41 -6.11
N LEU A 89 0.69 7.02 -5.46
CA LEU A 89 0.60 8.40 -5.01
C LEU A 89 1.13 9.42 -6.03
N CYS A 90 2.00 9.01 -6.95
CA CYS A 90 2.66 9.93 -7.89
C CYS A 90 2.21 9.78 -9.34
N THR A 91 1.40 8.77 -9.70
CA THR A 91 0.81 8.69 -11.04
C THR A 91 -0.39 9.63 -11.12
N VAL A 92 -0.32 10.61 -12.02
CA VAL A 92 -1.29 11.69 -12.15
C VAL A 92 -1.74 11.87 -13.59
N TYR A 93 -2.85 12.58 -13.79
CA TYR A 93 -3.26 13.02 -15.13
C TYR A 93 -2.30 14.08 -15.68
N LYS A 94 -1.97 14.00 -16.98
CA LYS A 94 -1.09 14.96 -17.64
C LYS A 94 -1.66 16.38 -17.68
N ASP A 95 -2.97 16.49 -17.86
CA ASP A 95 -3.71 17.75 -17.92
C ASP A 95 -3.99 18.34 -16.53
N ASN A 96 -3.92 17.52 -15.48
CA ASN A 96 -4.09 17.97 -14.10
C ASN A 96 -3.18 17.18 -13.14
N LYS A 97 -1.96 17.68 -12.93
CA LYS A 97 -0.97 17.06 -12.04
C LYS A 97 -1.38 17.00 -10.56
N ASN A 98 -2.47 17.66 -10.18
CA ASN A 98 -3.02 17.58 -8.83
C ASN A 98 -4.07 16.47 -8.71
N HIS A 99 -4.40 15.77 -9.80
CA HIS A 99 -5.36 14.68 -9.82
C HIS A 99 -4.63 13.35 -9.99
N ARG A 100 -4.69 12.51 -8.95
CA ARG A 100 -4.13 11.16 -9.00
C ARG A 100 -4.94 10.26 -9.93
N ARG A 101 -4.24 9.36 -10.61
CA ARG A 101 -4.87 8.31 -11.42
C ARG A 101 -5.60 7.30 -10.57
N TYR A 102 -4.94 6.79 -9.52
CA TYR A 102 -5.42 5.66 -8.76
C TYR A 102 -6.25 6.08 -7.55
N GLU A 103 -7.49 5.58 -7.52
CA GLU A 103 -8.44 5.75 -6.43
C GLU A 103 -8.53 4.51 -5.54
N THR A 104 -8.18 3.33 -6.08
CA THR A 104 -8.14 2.05 -5.36
C THR A 104 -6.78 1.40 -5.56
N ALA A 105 -6.18 0.95 -4.46
CA ALA A 105 -4.95 0.15 -4.46
C ALA A 105 -5.20 -1.18 -3.75
N ILE A 106 -4.96 -2.30 -4.43
CA ILE A 106 -5.15 -3.64 -3.89
C ILE A 106 -3.78 -4.30 -3.72
N LEU A 107 -3.49 -4.77 -2.51
CA LEU A 107 -2.26 -5.49 -2.20
C LEU A 107 -2.59 -6.87 -1.63
N GLU A 108 -2.36 -7.90 -2.42
CA GLU A 108 -2.31 -9.29 -1.97
C GLU A 108 -0.87 -9.70 -1.73
N ILE A 109 -0.52 -10.03 -0.49
CA ILE A 109 0.84 -10.39 -0.11
C ILE A 109 0.84 -11.32 1.09
N CYS A 110 1.77 -12.27 1.14
CA CYS A 110 1.91 -13.22 2.22
C CYS A 110 2.11 -12.54 3.59
N ARG A 111 1.79 -13.29 4.66
CA ARG A 111 2.06 -12.84 6.04
C ARG A 111 3.54 -12.56 6.26
N LYS A 112 3.86 -11.69 7.22
CA LYS A 112 5.23 -11.30 7.62
C LYS A 112 6.02 -10.49 6.58
N ASN A 113 5.39 -10.01 5.51
CA ASN A 113 6.00 -9.08 4.55
C ASN A 113 5.82 -7.59 4.91
N GLY A 114 5.61 -7.27 6.19
CA GLY A 114 5.61 -5.88 6.68
C GLY A 114 4.39 -5.04 6.29
N LYS A 115 3.21 -5.66 6.06
CA LYS A 115 1.96 -4.95 5.68
C LYS A 115 1.63 -3.79 6.61
N THR A 116 1.51 -4.04 7.90
CA THR A 116 1.14 -3.03 8.92
C THR A 116 2.10 -1.85 8.95
N PHE A 117 3.40 -2.12 8.81
CA PHE A 117 4.43 -1.09 8.70
C PHE A 117 4.26 -0.25 7.42
N LEU A 118 4.04 -0.89 6.29
CA LEU A 118 3.81 -0.21 5.01
C LEU A 118 2.57 0.69 5.07
N VAL A 119 1.48 0.21 5.66
CA VAL A 119 0.25 0.99 5.90
C VAL A 119 0.55 2.22 6.77
N ALA A 120 1.30 2.05 7.85
CA ALA A 120 1.67 3.16 8.73
C ALA A 120 2.47 4.23 7.98
N VAL A 121 3.42 3.83 7.14
CA VAL A 121 4.21 4.75 6.31
C VAL A 121 3.33 5.47 5.29
N ILE A 122 2.39 4.77 4.63
CA ILE A 122 1.44 5.39 3.72
C ILE A 122 0.66 6.50 4.43
N PHE A 123 0.12 6.26 5.63
CA PHE A 123 -0.59 7.29 6.37
C PHE A 123 0.30 8.47 6.75
N ILE A 124 1.55 8.22 7.16
CA ILE A 124 2.48 9.32 7.47
C ILE A 124 2.77 10.17 6.23
N ILE A 125 2.95 9.55 5.06
CA ILE A 125 3.10 10.30 3.81
C ILE A 125 1.84 11.13 3.53
N LEU A 126 0.65 10.52 3.63
CA LEU A 126 -0.63 11.19 3.38
C LEU A 126 -0.87 12.38 4.31
N PHE A 127 -0.39 12.34 5.56
CA PHE A 127 -0.45 13.49 6.46
C PHE A 127 0.21 14.75 5.84
N PHE A 128 1.24 14.58 5.01
CA PHE A 128 1.99 15.70 4.45
C PHE A 128 1.58 16.09 3.04
N ILE A 129 1.11 15.13 2.22
CA ILE A 129 0.78 15.40 0.82
C ILE A 129 -0.69 15.74 0.58
N GLU A 130 -1.59 15.35 1.49
CA GLU A 130 -3.02 15.63 1.35
C GLU A 130 -3.38 17.05 1.80
N PRO A 131 -4.48 17.62 1.28
CA PRO A 131 -4.98 18.93 1.71
C PRO A 131 -5.22 19.03 3.22
N LYS A 132 -5.29 20.27 3.73
CA LYS A 132 -5.65 20.52 5.13
C LYS A 132 -7.02 19.93 5.47
N PHE A 133 -7.16 19.47 6.72
CA PHE A 133 -8.39 18.89 7.27
C PHE A 133 -8.80 17.54 6.65
N SER A 134 -7.87 16.87 5.95
CA SER A 134 -8.11 15.51 5.44
C SER A 134 -8.24 14.51 6.57
N LYS A 135 -9.12 13.52 6.38
CA LYS A 135 -9.39 12.46 7.34
C LYS A 135 -8.96 11.11 6.78
N PHE A 136 -8.20 10.37 7.57
CA PHE A 136 -7.68 9.07 7.23
C PHE A 136 -8.20 8.00 8.20
N TYR A 137 -8.49 6.82 7.67
CA TYR A 137 -9.03 5.73 8.47
C TYR A 137 -8.30 4.43 8.17
N SER A 138 -7.89 3.70 9.20
CA SER A 138 -7.63 2.27 9.06
C SER A 138 -8.85 1.48 9.53
N VAL A 139 -9.22 0.48 8.75
CA VAL A 139 -10.37 -0.37 9.03
C VAL A 139 -9.90 -1.81 9.07
N ALA A 140 -10.20 -2.55 10.15
CA ALA A 140 -9.79 -3.93 10.32
C ALA A 140 -10.91 -4.76 10.98
N PRO A 141 -10.90 -6.11 10.85
CA PRO A 141 -11.94 -6.99 11.39
C PRO A 141 -12.25 -6.76 12.85
N ASP A 142 -11.24 -6.44 13.64
CA ASP A 142 -11.40 -6.11 15.05
C ASP A 142 -10.60 -4.87 15.46
N GLY A 143 -10.93 -4.33 16.65
CA GLY A 143 -10.31 -3.11 17.15
C GLY A 143 -8.87 -3.29 17.62
N SER A 144 -8.37 -4.52 17.79
CA SER A 144 -6.96 -4.76 18.14
C SER A 144 -6.09 -4.62 16.91
N LEU A 145 -6.49 -5.19 15.77
CA LEU A 145 -5.79 -5.08 14.50
C LEU A 145 -5.73 -3.64 13.98
N SER A 146 -6.84 -2.89 14.05
CA SER A 146 -6.80 -1.47 13.64
C SER A 146 -5.89 -0.63 14.54
N ARG A 147 -5.76 -0.97 15.83
CA ARG A 147 -4.81 -0.33 16.74
C ARG A 147 -3.35 -0.70 16.50
N GLU A 148 -3.06 -1.83 15.86
CA GLU A 148 -1.69 -2.16 15.45
C GLU A 148 -1.15 -1.14 14.44
N VAL A 149 -1.97 -0.72 13.47
CA VAL A 149 -1.60 0.36 12.54
C VAL A 149 -1.35 1.67 13.28
N GLN A 150 -2.24 2.05 14.20
CA GLN A 150 -2.06 3.25 15.03
C GLN A 150 -0.76 3.19 15.85
N THR A 151 -0.46 2.02 16.41
CA THR A 151 0.77 1.80 17.18
C THR A 151 2.00 1.95 16.29
N ALA A 152 1.98 1.37 15.08
CA ALA A 152 3.08 1.51 14.13
C ALA A 152 3.31 2.97 13.70
N ILE A 153 2.23 3.73 13.41
CA ILE A 153 2.32 5.18 13.12
C ILE A 153 2.95 5.92 14.31
N ARG A 154 2.47 5.67 15.52
CA ARG A 154 3.00 6.29 16.76
C ARG A 154 4.48 6.03 16.92
N GLU A 155 4.91 4.79 16.77
CA GLU A 155 6.30 4.39 16.93
C GLU A 155 7.23 5.08 15.92
N ILE A 156 6.82 5.16 14.66
CA ILE A 156 7.59 5.88 13.63
C ILE A 156 7.67 7.38 14.00
N ILE A 157 6.56 8.01 14.41
CA ILE A 157 6.55 9.42 14.80
C ILE A 157 7.50 9.65 15.97
N GLN A 158 7.44 8.81 17.01
CA GLN A 158 8.27 8.94 18.22
C GLN A 158 9.75 8.64 17.99
N SER A 159 10.07 7.80 16.99
CA SER A 159 11.46 7.47 16.63
C SER A 159 12.10 8.50 15.69
N SER A 160 11.30 9.38 15.11
CA SER A 160 11.74 10.32 14.06
C SER A 160 11.80 11.74 14.64
N SER A 161 12.98 12.20 15.05
CA SER A 161 13.17 13.53 15.65
C SER A 161 12.70 14.69 14.76
N ALA A 162 12.73 14.51 13.44
CA ALA A 162 12.17 15.46 12.48
C ALA A 162 10.66 15.71 12.68
N LEU A 163 9.95 14.79 13.35
CA LEU A 163 8.52 14.88 13.64
C LEU A 163 8.19 15.41 15.03
N ASP A 164 9.18 15.73 15.86
CA ASP A 164 8.98 16.24 17.21
C ASP A 164 8.08 17.48 17.22
N GLY A 165 7.06 17.44 18.08
CA GLY A 165 6.09 18.54 18.22
C GLY A 165 5.14 18.76 17.05
N LYS A 166 5.19 17.93 15.99
CA LYS A 166 4.32 18.09 14.81
C LYS A 166 3.03 17.28 14.89
N PHE A 167 2.93 16.35 15.84
CA PHE A 167 1.78 15.48 16.00
C PHE A 167 1.25 15.49 17.43
N LYS A 168 -0.07 15.42 17.56
CA LYS A 168 -0.75 15.14 18.81
C LYS A 168 -1.32 13.72 18.76
N ILE A 169 -0.70 12.83 19.52
CA ILE A 169 -1.10 11.42 19.59
C ILE A 169 -2.06 11.26 20.76
N ARG A 170 -3.29 10.84 20.48
CA ARG A 170 -4.33 10.55 21.46
C ARG A 170 -4.65 9.06 21.46
N ARG A 171 -5.53 8.65 22.37
CA ARG A 171 -5.96 7.25 22.47
C ARG A 171 -6.66 6.77 21.19
N ASP A 172 -7.52 7.59 20.62
CA ASP A 172 -8.46 7.22 19.57
C ASP A 172 -8.14 7.87 18.23
N ASP A 173 -7.13 8.75 18.16
CA ASP A 173 -6.73 9.47 16.96
C ASP A 173 -5.26 9.93 16.97
N ILE A 174 -4.78 10.33 15.80
CA ILE A 174 -3.50 11.02 15.63
C ILE A 174 -3.74 12.26 14.77
N LEU A 175 -3.47 13.45 15.32
CA LEU A 175 -3.64 14.73 14.65
C LEU A 175 -2.28 15.29 14.21
N CYS A 176 -2.13 15.61 12.93
CA CYS A 176 -1.03 16.41 12.42
C CYS A 176 -1.30 17.90 12.68
N LEU A 177 -0.44 18.56 13.49
CA LEU A 177 -0.62 19.95 13.87
C LEU A 177 -0.30 20.94 12.73
N LEU A 178 0.41 20.50 11.70
CA LEU A 178 0.83 21.36 10.58
C LEU A 178 -0.33 21.72 9.65
N ASN A 179 -1.25 20.78 9.44
CA ASN A 179 -2.34 20.93 8.46
C ASN A 179 -3.70 20.44 8.98
N GLN A 180 -3.77 20.03 10.24
CA GLN A 180 -5.00 19.54 10.90
C GLN A 180 -5.58 18.29 10.22
N ASN A 181 -4.74 17.47 9.62
CA ASN A 181 -5.11 16.17 9.10
C ASN A 181 -5.20 15.16 10.25
N ASP A 182 -6.26 14.36 10.27
CA ASP A 182 -6.57 13.40 11.33
C ASP A 182 -6.53 11.95 10.84
N TYR A 183 -6.02 11.05 11.67
CA TYR A 183 -6.11 9.61 11.46
C TYR A 183 -6.88 8.93 12.58
N PHE A 184 -7.76 8.00 12.22
CA PHE A 184 -8.63 7.24 13.13
C PHE A 184 -8.57 5.74 12.86
N PRO A 185 -8.24 4.90 13.85
CA PRO A 185 -8.44 3.46 13.75
C PRO A 185 -9.93 3.11 13.94
N LEU A 186 -10.49 2.32 13.05
CA LEU A 186 -11.87 1.85 13.09
C LEU A 186 -11.94 0.32 13.06
N ASN A 187 -12.94 -0.25 13.69
CA ASN A 187 -13.33 -1.65 13.50
C ASN A 187 -14.56 -1.76 12.58
N PHE A 188 -14.81 -2.93 12.04
CA PHE A 188 -15.91 -3.20 11.13
C PHE A 188 -17.31 -3.20 11.77
N SER A 189 -17.59 -2.38 12.75
CA SER A 189 -18.97 -2.23 13.23
C SER A 189 -19.72 -1.22 12.37
N ALA A 190 -20.89 -1.59 11.86
CA ALA A 190 -21.73 -0.76 10.98
C ALA A 190 -21.96 0.64 11.54
N SER A 191 -22.31 0.76 12.81
CA SER A 191 -22.57 2.05 13.48
C SER A 191 -21.38 3.00 13.54
N ARG A 192 -20.15 2.53 13.27
CA ARG A 192 -18.93 3.33 13.31
C ARG A 192 -18.43 3.75 11.94
N LEU A 193 -18.86 3.09 10.88
CA LEU A 193 -18.42 3.36 9.52
C LEU A 193 -19.32 4.37 8.81
N ASP A 194 -20.62 4.38 9.15
CA ASP A 194 -21.58 5.28 8.54
C ASP A 194 -21.27 6.75 8.81
N GLY A 195 -21.49 7.59 7.81
CA GLY A 195 -21.27 9.03 7.90
C GLY A 195 -19.82 9.48 7.96
N LYS A 196 -18.84 8.59 7.73
CA LYS A 196 -17.45 8.97 7.57
C LYS A 196 -17.20 9.54 6.17
N LEU A 197 -16.28 10.50 6.09
CA LEU A 197 -15.85 11.12 4.83
C LEU A 197 -14.35 10.95 4.68
N PRO A 198 -13.86 9.75 4.30
CA PRO A 198 -12.45 9.45 4.24
C PRO A 198 -11.79 10.05 2.99
N ASN A 199 -10.78 10.92 3.15
CA ASN A 199 -9.88 11.25 2.05
C ASN A 199 -9.06 10.02 1.64
N ALA A 200 -8.60 9.26 2.63
CA ALA A 200 -8.02 7.95 2.40
C ALA A 200 -8.44 6.97 3.48
N PHE A 201 -8.61 5.70 3.09
CA PHE A 201 -8.73 4.60 4.04
C PHE A 201 -7.84 3.43 3.65
N VAL A 202 -7.45 2.65 4.64
CA VAL A 202 -6.83 1.35 4.45
C VAL A 202 -7.67 0.30 5.15
N ALA A 203 -8.17 -0.65 4.38
CA ALA A 203 -8.83 -1.84 4.90
C ALA A 203 -7.80 -2.98 4.95
N ASP A 204 -7.44 -3.40 6.16
CA ASP A 204 -6.47 -4.47 6.40
C ASP A 204 -7.19 -5.77 6.79
N GLU A 205 -6.59 -6.91 6.40
CA GLU A 205 -7.10 -8.26 6.61
C GLU A 205 -8.54 -8.47 6.09
N VAL A 206 -8.82 -7.91 4.90
CA VAL A 206 -10.13 -7.94 4.24
C VAL A 206 -10.61 -9.38 3.96
N GLY A 207 -9.69 -10.32 3.75
CA GLY A 207 -10.01 -11.74 3.61
C GLY A 207 -10.69 -12.38 4.84
N ALA A 208 -10.62 -11.74 6.01
CA ALA A 208 -11.33 -12.19 7.22
C ALA A 208 -12.77 -11.64 7.31
N LEU A 209 -13.20 -10.79 6.38
CA LEU A 209 -14.56 -10.24 6.37
C LEU A 209 -15.60 -11.25 5.89
N THR A 210 -16.80 -11.12 6.43
CA THR A 210 -17.97 -11.91 6.04
C THR A 210 -18.95 -11.16 5.15
N SER A 211 -18.71 -9.84 4.89
CA SER A 211 -19.55 -9.03 4.00
C SER A 211 -18.77 -7.86 3.40
N ASN A 212 -19.21 -7.36 2.26
CA ASN A 212 -18.64 -6.20 1.57
C ASN A 212 -19.00 -4.86 2.23
N TYR A 213 -19.93 -4.84 3.15
CA TYR A 213 -20.47 -3.62 3.75
C TYR A 213 -19.38 -2.64 4.24
N PRO A 214 -18.30 -3.06 4.92
CA PRO A 214 -17.29 -2.12 5.40
C PRO A 214 -16.58 -1.38 4.26
N LEU A 215 -16.29 -2.05 3.14
CA LEU A 215 -15.65 -1.43 1.98
C LEU A 215 -16.61 -0.47 1.28
N GLU A 216 -17.87 -0.88 1.11
CA GLU A 216 -18.92 -0.06 0.51
C GLU A 216 -19.21 1.20 1.34
N ALA A 217 -19.28 1.09 2.66
CA ALA A 217 -19.46 2.22 3.56
C ALA A 217 -18.32 3.25 3.44
N MET A 218 -17.07 2.79 3.40
CA MET A 218 -15.91 3.68 3.23
C MET A 218 -15.87 4.31 1.84
N ARG A 219 -16.13 3.55 0.77
CA ARG A 219 -16.19 4.06 -0.61
C ARG A 219 -17.32 5.05 -0.83
N SER A 220 -18.49 4.81 -0.25
CA SER A 220 -19.63 5.75 -0.35
C SER A 220 -19.31 7.11 0.27
N GLY A 221 -18.54 7.13 1.36
CA GLY A 221 -18.04 8.36 1.98
C GLY A 221 -17.05 9.15 1.15
N GLN A 222 -16.47 8.54 0.09
CA GLN A 222 -15.47 9.17 -0.79
C GLN A 222 -16.05 9.81 -2.06
N LEU A 223 -17.36 9.72 -2.31
CA LEU A 223 -17.97 10.11 -3.58
C LEU A 223 -17.69 11.56 -3.99
N MET A 224 -17.54 12.48 -3.03
CA MET A 224 -17.29 13.90 -3.29
C MET A 224 -15.80 14.31 -3.17
N ILE A 225 -14.90 13.35 -3.02
CA ILE A 225 -13.47 13.62 -2.82
C ILE A 225 -12.71 13.37 -4.13
N LEU A 226 -12.01 14.41 -4.62
CA LEU A 226 -11.29 14.36 -5.89
C LEU A 226 -10.13 13.34 -5.86
N ASN A 227 -9.28 13.42 -4.83
CA ASN A 227 -8.10 12.56 -4.66
C ASN A 227 -8.35 11.48 -3.60
N LYS A 228 -9.51 10.83 -3.68
CA LYS A 228 -9.83 9.71 -2.81
C LYS A 228 -8.83 8.56 -2.99
N LEU A 229 -8.60 7.81 -1.92
CA LEU A 229 -7.76 6.61 -1.96
C LEU A 229 -8.33 5.56 -1.01
N GLY A 230 -8.64 4.38 -1.55
CA GLY A 230 -8.95 3.17 -0.79
C GLY A 230 -7.84 2.14 -1.00
N CYS A 231 -7.08 1.83 0.04
CA CYS A 231 -6.11 0.73 0.01
C CYS A 231 -6.75 -0.51 0.63
N ILE A 232 -6.77 -1.60 -0.11
CA ILE A 232 -7.34 -2.88 0.31
C ILE A 232 -6.19 -3.88 0.40
N ILE A 233 -5.89 -4.34 1.61
CA ILE A 233 -4.71 -5.16 1.87
C ILE A 233 -5.14 -6.42 2.60
N SER A 234 -4.69 -7.57 2.11
CA SER A 234 -4.89 -8.84 2.80
C SER A 234 -3.87 -9.89 2.37
N THR A 235 -3.81 -10.95 3.15
CA THR A 235 -3.34 -12.25 2.67
C THR A 235 -4.51 -13.02 2.06
N LYS A 236 -4.24 -14.02 1.25
CA LYS A 236 -5.25 -14.98 0.82
C LYS A 236 -5.73 -15.78 2.03
N TYR A 237 -7.04 -15.81 2.23
CA TYR A 237 -7.68 -16.58 3.29
C TYR A 237 -8.23 -17.90 2.74
N PRO A 238 -8.29 -18.97 3.56
CA PRO A 238 -8.87 -20.25 3.14
C PRO A 238 -10.40 -20.22 3.05
N THR A 239 -11.04 -19.16 3.57
CA THR A 239 -12.50 -18.96 3.51
C THR A 239 -12.89 -18.57 2.08
N ILE A 240 -13.72 -19.38 1.46
CA ILE A 240 -14.26 -19.16 0.11
C ILE A 240 -15.33 -18.04 0.16
N ASN A 241 -15.44 -17.25 -0.91
CA ASN A 241 -16.41 -16.16 -1.07
C ASN A 241 -16.26 -15.04 -0.02
N ASN A 242 -15.04 -14.67 0.30
CA ASN A 242 -14.78 -13.49 1.12
C ASN A 242 -14.63 -12.22 0.25
N PRO A 243 -14.86 -11.02 0.79
CA PRO A 243 -14.78 -9.76 0.05
C PRO A 243 -13.44 -9.52 -0.67
N PHE A 244 -12.34 -10.04 -0.13
CA PHE A 244 -11.03 -9.87 -0.75
C PHE A 244 -10.89 -10.67 -2.05
N GLU A 245 -11.50 -11.85 -2.13
CA GLU A 245 -11.51 -12.63 -3.39
C GLU A 245 -12.24 -11.89 -4.51
N ASP A 246 -13.35 -11.19 -4.19
CA ASP A 246 -14.07 -10.36 -5.16
C ASP A 246 -13.20 -9.20 -5.66
N GLU A 247 -12.50 -8.51 -4.77
CA GLU A 247 -11.57 -7.43 -5.11
C GLU A 247 -10.41 -7.92 -5.99
N VAL A 248 -9.81 -9.06 -5.64
CA VAL A 248 -8.72 -9.68 -6.43
C VAL A 248 -9.24 -10.14 -7.78
N ALA A 249 -10.42 -10.76 -7.85
CA ALA A 249 -11.03 -11.19 -9.11
C ALA A 249 -11.34 -10.00 -10.02
N TYR A 250 -11.82 -8.89 -9.46
CA TYR A 250 -12.02 -7.64 -10.19
C TYR A 250 -10.69 -7.09 -10.73
N ALA A 251 -9.68 -6.98 -9.88
CA ALA A 251 -8.36 -6.52 -10.26
C ALA A 251 -7.72 -7.35 -11.40
N LYS A 252 -7.85 -8.66 -11.35
CA LYS A 252 -7.39 -9.57 -12.43
C LYS A 252 -8.08 -9.26 -13.76
N LYS A 253 -9.41 -9.03 -13.75
CA LYS A 253 -10.16 -8.66 -14.97
C LYS A 253 -9.70 -7.32 -15.53
N VAL A 254 -9.36 -6.35 -14.67
CA VAL A 254 -8.79 -5.06 -15.09
C VAL A 254 -7.40 -5.27 -15.71
N LEU A 255 -6.52 -6.02 -15.07
CA LEU A 255 -5.16 -6.30 -15.56
C LEU A 255 -5.15 -7.14 -16.84
N ASP A 256 -6.10 -8.05 -17.02
CA ASP A 256 -6.27 -8.82 -18.26
C ASP A 256 -6.97 -8.01 -19.38
N GLY A 257 -7.36 -6.75 -19.12
CA GLY A 257 -8.01 -5.86 -20.10
C GLY A 257 -9.47 -6.22 -20.40
N ILE A 258 -10.10 -7.08 -19.58
CA ILE A 258 -11.51 -7.46 -19.71
C ILE A 258 -12.42 -6.31 -19.24
N ILE A 259 -12.01 -5.62 -18.20
CA ILE A 259 -12.68 -4.44 -17.65
C ILE A 259 -11.76 -3.24 -17.83
N GLN A 260 -12.29 -2.14 -18.36
CA GLN A 260 -11.57 -0.87 -18.46
C GLN A 260 -11.83 -0.05 -17.20
N ASP A 261 -10.88 -0.09 -16.28
CA ASP A 261 -10.88 0.75 -15.07
C ASP A 261 -9.45 1.24 -14.78
N ASP A 262 -9.17 2.44 -15.27
CA ASP A 262 -7.86 3.07 -15.12
C ASP A 262 -7.56 3.51 -13.68
N SER A 263 -8.56 3.51 -12.78
CA SER A 263 -8.46 4.00 -11.40
C SER A 263 -7.97 2.94 -10.40
N VAL A 264 -7.86 1.68 -10.84
CA VAL A 264 -7.43 0.56 -9.98
C VAL A 264 -5.94 0.25 -10.20
N PHE A 265 -5.20 0.25 -9.10
CA PHE A 265 -3.84 -0.28 -9.01
C PHE A 265 -3.86 -1.59 -8.22
N SER A 266 -3.09 -2.59 -8.64
CA SER A 266 -3.03 -3.83 -7.89
C SER A 266 -1.66 -4.50 -7.93
N LEU A 267 -1.21 -4.98 -6.77
CA LEU A 267 -0.05 -5.86 -6.62
C LEU A 267 -0.53 -7.19 -6.03
N LEU A 268 -0.63 -8.19 -6.89
CA LEU A 268 -1.14 -9.50 -6.54
C LEU A 268 0.03 -10.50 -6.50
N TYR A 269 0.61 -10.70 -5.31
CA TYR A 269 1.69 -11.66 -5.07
C TYR A 269 1.11 -13.08 -4.83
N GLU A 270 0.17 -13.45 -5.69
CA GLU A 270 -0.35 -14.82 -5.77
C GLU A 270 0.48 -15.61 -6.78
N PRO A 271 1.09 -16.74 -6.39
CA PRO A 271 1.87 -17.57 -7.31
C PRO A 271 1.04 -18.06 -8.50
N ASP A 272 1.65 -18.06 -9.70
CA ASP A 272 0.98 -18.51 -10.93
C ASP A 272 0.62 -20.01 -10.89
N GLU A 273 1.47 -20.82 -10.24
CA GLU A 273 1.31 -22.29 -10.13
C GLU A 273 1.35 -22.73 -8.64
N PRO A 274 0.37 -22.35 -7.80
CA PRO A 274 0.43 -22.54 -6.34
C PRO A 274 0.54 -24.01 -5.91
N LYS A 275 0.14 -24.97 -6.74
CA LYS A 275 0.22 -26.41 -6.42
C LYS A 275 1.66 -26.93 -6.31
N ASN A 276 2.61 -26.24 -6.92
CA ASN A 276 4.02 -26.66 -7.01
C ASN A 276 4.89 -26.09 -5.88
N TRP A 277 4.30 -25.48 -4.85
CA TRP A 277 5.05 -24.76 -3.82
C TRP A 277 6.07 -25.61 -3.04
N MET A 278 5.85 -26.96 -2.93
CA MET A 278 6.80 -27.86 -2.27
C MET A 278 7.97 -28.28 -3.14
N SER A 279 7.88 -28.15 -4.46
CA SER A 279 8.86 -28.65 -5.42
C SER A 279 9.55 -27.56 -6.23
N ASP A 280 9.07 -26.33 -6.18
CA ASP A 280 9.61 -25.20 -6.93
C ASP A 280 9.73 -23.95 -6.06
N ASP A 281 10.96 -23.59 -5.70
CA ASP A 281 11.27 -22.39 -4.91
C ASP A 281 10.79 -21.09 -5.57
N LYS A 282 10.62 -21.06 -6.90
CA LYS A 282 10.08 -19.91 -7.60
C LYS A 282 8.65 -19.58 -7.17
N VAL A 283 7.86 -20.59 -6.85
CA VAL A 283 6.48 -20.40 -6.34
C VAL A 283 6.49 -19.64 -5.02
N ILE A 284 7.43 -20.00 -4.12
CA ILE A 284 7.59 -19.30 -2.84
C ILE A 284 8.05 -17.86 -3.07
N MET A 285 9.00 -17.65 -4.00
CA MET A 285 9.50 -16.32 -4.34
C MET A 285 8.43 -15.43 -4.95
N GLN A 286 7.52 -15.97 -5.77
CA GLN A 286 6.39 -15.21 -6.33
C GLN A 286 5.45 -14.68 -5.26
N GLY A 287 5.22 -15.44 -4.17
CA GLY A 287 4.35 -15.00 -3.07
C GLY A 287 5.01 -14.05 -2.08
N ASN A 288 6.34 -13.95 -2.12
CA ASN A 288 7.14 -13.16 -1.18
C ASN A 288 8.07 -12.23 -1.96
N PRO A 289 7.67 -10.97 -2.20
CA PRO A 289 8.54 -10.01 -2.89
C PRO A 289 9.86 -9.89 -2.15
N PRO A 290 10.99 -9.77 -2.86
CA PRO A 290 12.30 -9.73 -2.24
C PRO A 290 12.41 -8.51 -1.32
N VAL A 291 12.60 -8.77 -0.06
CA VAL A 291 13.00 -7.79 0.95
C VAL A 291 14.51 -7.91 1.13
N SER A 292 15.22 -6.81 1.07
CA SER A 292 16.70 -6.75 1.09
C SER A 292 17.37 -7.39 2.32
N TYR A 293 16.59 -7.85 3.31
CA TYR A 293 17.06 -8.45 4.57
C TYR A 293 16.50 -9.84 4.84
N THR A 294 15.70 -10.40 3.95
CA THR A 294 15.24 -11.79 4.08
C THR A 294 16.16 -12.71 3.28
N HIS A 295 17.14 -13.29 3.95
CA HIS A 295 17.54 -14.62 3.55
C HIS A 295 16.35 -15.52 3.86
N LEU A 296 15.70 -16.08 2.84
CA LEU A 296 14.78 -17.20 2.97
C LEU A 296 15.58 -18.43 3.43
N THR A 297 15.99 -18.45 4.68
CA THR A 297 16.25 -19.71 5.36
C THR A 297 14.86 -20.27 5.64
N LEU A 298 14.38 -21.15 4.75
CA LEU A 298 13.30 -22.05 5.08
C LEU A 298 13.66 -22.70 6.41
N PRO A 299 12.80 -22.64 7.44
CA PRO A 299 13.00 -23.46 8.61
C PRO A 299 12.94 -24.90 8.15
N THR A 300 14.08 -25.58 8.16
CA THR A 300 14.22 -26.99 7.83
C THR A 300 13.47 -27.93 8.81
N ASN A 301 12.65 -27.36 9.71
CA ASN A 301 11.85 -28.08 10.70
C ASN A 301 10.50 -27.39 10.88
N SER A 302 9.56 -27.66 9.99
CA SER A 302 8.15 -27.68 10.29
C SER A 302 7.53 -28.95 9.75
N LEU A 303 7.97 -30.06 10.31
CA LEU A 303 7.11 -31.20 10.52
C LEU A 303 6.33 -30.89 11.80
N VAL A 304 5.10 -30.43 11.70
CA VAL A 304 3.86 -30.84 12.39
C VAL A 304 2.70 -30.08 11.73
#